data_e0f76a344fb3aeb9912a2cde64a339b5
#
_entry.id   e0f76a344fb3aeb9912a2cde64a339b5
#
_cell.length_a   1.000
_cell.length_b   1.000
_cell.length_c   1.000
_cell.angle_alpha   90.00
_cell.angle_beta   90.00
_cell.angle_gamma   90.00
#
_symmetry.space_group_name_H-M   'P 1'
#
loop_
_entity.id
_entity.type
_entity.pdbx_description
1 polymer ?
#
loop_
_entity_poly.entity_id
_entity_poly.type
_entity_poly.pdbx_seq_one_letter_code
_entity_poly.pdbx_strand_id
1 'polypeptide(L)'
;MQKMKKGSVIMKELSKRTETFTDSVIRRMTRIANEYGAINLSQGFPDFDPPQEILNRLSEVAHEDFNQYAITWGAQNFRDALAKKQSKYMNLDLDSNKNIVVTCGSTEAMMAAMMSVCDPSDKVIVFSPFYENYGADSILCGADPIYVPLHPPVFNFDKEELENAFK
;
A
#
# COMPACT_ATOMS: atom_id res chain seq x y z
N MET A 1 -18.95 12.53 -53.76
CA MET A 1 -19.13 12.09 -52.33
C MET A 1 -17.89 11.37 -51.88
N GLN A 2 -16.97 12.09 -51.21
CA GLN A 2 -15.73 11.53 -50.69
C GLN A 2 -16.03 10.84 -49.35
N LYS A 3 -15.82 9.53 -49.31
CA LYS A 3 -15.93 8.74 -48.06
C LYS A 3 -14.84 9.22 -47.09
N MET A 4 -15.22 9.93 -46.04
CA MET A 4 -14.35 10.22 -44.93
C MET A 4 -13.92 8.87 -44.30
N LYS A 5 -12.62 8.53 -44.39
CA LYS A 5 -11.99 7.46 -43.63
C LYS A 5 -12.13 7.84 -42.15
N LYS A 6 -12.80 7.01 -41.37
CA LYS A 6 -12.78 7.09 -39.88
C LYS A 6 -11.32 7.07 -39.47
N GLY A 7 -10.82 8.17 -38.93
CA GLY A 7 -9.49 8.21 -38.34
C GLY A 7 -9.41 7.21 -37.20
N SER A 8 -8.50 6.28 -37.26
CA SER A 8 -8.16 5.41 -36.14
C SER A 8 -7.64 6.29 -35.02
N VAL A 9 -8.35 6.32 -33.90
CA VAL A 9 -7.82 6.96 -32.69
C VAL A 9 -6.59 6.13 -32.28
N ILE A 10 -5.41 6.69 -32.45
CA ILE A 10 -4.17 6.08 -31.97
C ILE A 10 -4.19 6.27 -30.45
N MET A 11 -4.53 5.19 -29.71
CA MET A 11 -4.41 5.19 -28.26
C MET A 11 -2.91 5.15 -27.90
N LYS A 12 -2.50 6.01 -26.98
CA LYS A 12 -1.15 5.95 -26.43
C LYS A 12 -0.96 4.64 -25.68
N GLU A 13 0.18 3.99 -25.88
CA GLU A 13 0.57 2.81 -25.10
C GLU A 13 0.69 3.14 -23.61
N LEU A 14 0.47 2.14 -22.76
CA LEU A 14 0.66 2.26 -21.32
C LEU A 14 2.15 2.49 -21.00
N SER A 15 2.41 2.97 -19.79
CA SER A 15 3.80 3.12 -19.32
C SER A 15 4.49 1.76 -19.22
N LYS A 16 5.76 1.69 -19.66
CA LYS A 16 6.60 0.49 -19.49
C LYS A 16 6.68 -0.02 -18.05
N ARG A 17 6.51 0.87 -17.07
CA ARG A 17 6.46 0.49 -15.65
C ARG A 17 5.37 -0.52 -15.32
N THR A 18 4.31 -0.59 -16.13
CA THR A 18 3.19 -1.50 -15.90
C THR A 18 3.28 -2.81 -16.68
N GLU A 19 4.30 -3.01 -17.51
CA GLU A 19 4.46 -4.21 -18.35
C GLU A 19 4.66 -5.50 -17.53
N THR A 20 5.28 -5.35 -16.33
CA THR A 20 5.54 -6.49 -15.42
C THR A 20 4.43 -6.71 -14.39
N PHE A 21 3.41 -5.84 -14.37
CA PHE A 21 2.34 -5.95 -13.39
C PHE A 21 1.35 -7.03 -13.81
N THR A 22 1.03 -7.90 -12.86
CA THR A 22 0.00 -8.92 -13.00
C THR A 22 -1.20 -8.57 -12.14
N ASP A 23 -2.35 -9.24 -12.40
CA ASP A 23 -3.51 -9.12 -11.52
C ASP A 23 -3.15 -9.62 -10.11
N SER A 24 -3.61 -8.87 -9.10
CA SER A 24 -3.44 -9.23 -7.69
C SER A 24 -3.89 -10.66 -7.43
N VAL A 25 -3.01 -11.49 -6.89
CA VAL A 25 -3.30 -12.88 -6.55
C VAL A 25 -4.44 -12.96 -5.53
N ILE A 26 -4.44 -12.08 -4.53
CA ILE A 26 -5.47 -12.02 -3.48
C ILE A 26 -6.84 -11.73 -4.11
N ARG A 27 -6.95 -10.71 -4.97
CA ARG A 27 -8.20 -10.36 -5.65
C ARG A 27 -8.67 -11.46 -6.60
N ARG A 28 -7.76 -12.08 -7.33
CA ARG A 28 -8.07 -13.20 -8.22
C ARG A 28 -8.62 -14.39 -7.45
N MET A 29 -8.00 -14.76 -6.34
CA MET A 29 -8.46 -15.86 -5.50
C MET A 29 -9.80 -15.55 -4.84
N THR A 30 -10.04 -14.31 -4.43
CA THR A 30 -11.36 -13.88 -3.93
C THR A 30 -12.45 -14.06 -4.99
N ARG A 31 -12.19 -13.68 -6.26
CA ARG A 31 -13.15 -13.88 -7.35
C ARG A 31 -13.44 -15.37 -7.58
N ILE A 32 -12.39 -16.20 -7.60
CA ILE A 32 -12.52 -17.66 -7.78
C ILE A 32 -13.31 -18.26 -6.62
N ALA A 33 -12.99 -17.90 -5.37
CA ALA A 33 -13.72 -18.40 -4.21
C ALA A 33 -15.23 -18.07 -4.30
N ASN A 34 -15.56 -16.85 -4.70
CA ASN A 34 -16.96 -16.42 -4.88
C ASN A 34 -17.65 -17.20 -6.01
N GLU A 35 -16.97 -17.43 -7.14
CA GLU A 35 -17.50 -18.20 -8.28
C GLU A 35 -17.88 -19.63 -7.90
N TYR A 36 -17.06 -20.27 -7.06
CA TYR A 36 -17.29 -21.67 -6.65
C TYR A 36 -17.98 -21.81 -5.29
N GLY A 37 -18.40 -20.71 -4.65
CA GLY A 37 -18.99 -20.72 -3.32
C GLY A 37 -18.04 -21.31 -2.26
N ALA A 38 -16.73 -21.18 -2.46
CA ALA A 38 -15.70 -21.74 -1.61
C ALA A 38 -15.34 -20.79 -0.45
N ILE A 39 -14.82 -21.35 0.64
CA ILE A 39 -14.26 -20.55 1.73
C ILE A 39 -12.99 -19.85 1.22
N ASN A 40 -12.98 -18.52 1.30
CA ASN A 40 -11.82 -17.72 0.91
C ASN A 40 -10.78 -17.70 2.04
N LEU A 41 -9.67 -18.39 1.83
CA LEU A 41 -8.53 -18.41 2.74
C LEU A 41 -7.36 -17.50 2.27
N SER A 42 -7.53 -16.79 1.16
CA SER A 42 -6.48 -15.91 0.61
C SER A 42 -6.53 -14.48 1.16
N GLN A 43 -7.69 -14.08 1.66
CA GLN A 43 -7.89 -12.76 2.25
C GLN A 43 -8.73 -12.86 3.51
N GLY A 44 -8.21 -12.35 4.62
CA GLY A 44 -8.96 -12.29 5.88
C GLY A 44 -9.99 -11.16 5.84
N PHE A 45 -11.26 -11.52 5.98
CA PHE A 45 -12.35 -10.57 6.24
C PHE A 45 -12.89 -10.85 7.63
N PRO A 46 -13.09 -9.81 8.48
CA PRO A 46 -13.83 -9.99 9.71
C PRO A 46 -15.26 -10.47 9.40
N ASP A 47 -15.75 -11.44 10.16
CA ASP A 47 -17.12 -11.95 10.11
C ASP A 47 -17.98 -11.43 11.27
N PHE A 48 -17.52 -10.36 11.89
CA PHE A 48 -18.17 -9.67 13.01
C PHE A 48 -18.18 -8.17 12.78
N ASP A 49 -19.15 -7.50 13.38
CA ASP A 49 -19.31 -6.04 13.27
C ASP A 49 -18.24 -5.30 14.11
N PRO A 50 -17.89 -4.05 13.74
CA PRO A 50 -17.08 -3.19 14.58
C PRO A 50 -17.72 -2.98 15.97
N PRO A 51 -16.91 -2.67 17.00
CA PRO A 51 -17.46 -2.32 18.32
C PRO A 51 -18.52 -1.22 18.23
N GLN A 52 -19.61 -1.37 18.99
CA GLN A 52 -20.76 -0.46 18.92
C GLN A 52 -20.37 0.99 19.24
N GLU A 53 -19.39 1.18 20.09
CA GLU A 53 -18.87 2.51 20.44
C GLU A 53 -18.29 3.24 19.22
N ILE A 54 -17.63 2.51 18.32
CA ILE A 54 -17.09 3.07 17.07
C ILE A 54 -18.22 3.45 16.12
N LEU A 55 -19.24 2.59 15.98
CA LEU A 55 -20.41 2.86 15.15
C LEU A 55 -21.19 4.06 15.64
N ASN A 56 -21.42 4.15 16.95
CA ASN A 56 -22.08 5.28 17.57
C ASN A 56 -21.30 6.58 17.33
N ARG A 57 -19.98 6.55 17.57
CA ARG A 57 -19.14 7.72 17.35
C ARG A 57 -19.11 8.16 15.89
N LEU A 58 -19.07 7.23 14.95
CA LEU A 58 -19.15 7.54 13.52
C LEU A 58 -20.47 8.27 13.17
N SER A 59 -21.59 7.81 13.74
CA SER A 59 -22.88 8.45 13.57
C SER A 59 -22.90 9.88 14.15
N GLU A 60 -22.32 10.09 15.32
CA GLU A 60 -22.22 11.42 15.96
C GLU A 60 -21.40 12.39 15.12
N VAL A 61 -20.18 12.00 14.70
CA VAL A 61 -19.28 12.91 13.96
C VAL A 61 -19.81 13.27 12.59
N ALA A 62 -20.71 12.46 12.00
CA ALA A 62 -21.37 12.80 10.74
C ALA A 62 -22.23 14.09 10.84
N HIS A 63 -22.63 14.48 12.04
CA HIS A 63 -23.40 15.68 12.33
C HIS A 63 -22.58 16.82 12.97
N GLU A 64 -21.28 16.61 13.16
CA GLU A 64 -20.35 17.61 13.69
C GLU A 64 -19.66 18.38 12.54
N ASP A 65 -18.95 19.48 12.87
CA ASP A 65 -18.28 20.36 11.89
C ASP A 65 -16.97 19.77 11.34
N PHE A 66 -16.90 18.46 11.15
CA PHE A 66 -15.74 17.76 10.55
C PHE A 66 -15.88 17.51 9.04
N ASN A 67 -16.91 18.08 8.41
CA ASN A 67 -17.20 17.87 6.99
C ASN A 67 -16.43 18.82 6.04
N GLN A 68 -15.30 19.33 6.48
CA GLN A 68 -14.42 20.21 5.72
C GLN A 68 -13.03 19.55 5.51
N TYR A 69 -12.24 20.14 4.64
CA TYR A 69 -10.89 19.68 4.37
C TYR A 69 -10.03 19.73 5.63
N ALA A 70 -9.37 18.61 5.94
CA ALA A 70 -8.27 18.63 6.88
C ALA A 70 -7.05 19.30 6.23
N ILE A 71 -6.10 19.76 7.04
CA ILE A 71 -4.79 20.14 6.52
C ILE A 71 -4.14 18.94 5.86
N THR A 72 -3.22 19.17 4.91
CA THR A 72 -2.59 18.13 4.09
C THR A 72 -2.01 16.95 4.90
N TRP A 73 -1.56 17.22 6.11
CA TRP A 73 -0.96 16.20 6.98
C TRP A 73 -1.96 15.41 7.81
N GLY A 74 -3.24 15.71 7.70
CA GLY A 74 -4.32 15.07 8.43
C GLY A 74 -4.84 15.88 9.62
N ALA A 75 -6.02 15.50 10.11
CA ALA A 75 -6.66 16.18 11.23
C ALA A 75 -5.79 16.16 12.49
N GLN A 76 -5.68 17.30 13.15
CA GLN A 76 -4.80 17.47 14.30
C GLN A 76 -5.12 16.51 15.46
N ASN A 77 -6.40 16.39 15.81
CA ASN A 77 -6.86 15.49 16.87
C ASN A 77 -6.49 14.03 16.61
N PHE A 78 -6.57 13.59 15.35
CA PHE A 78 -6.17 12.24 14.97
C PHE A 78 -4.65 12.05 15.06
N ARG A 79 -3.86 13.01 14.58
CA ARG A 79 -2.39 12.97 14.65
C ARG A 79 -1.90 12.98 16.10
N ASP A 80 -2.53 13.78 16.99
CA ASP A 80 -2.21 13.82 18.42
C ASP A 80 -2.48 12.48 19.11
N ALA A 81 -3.65 11.88 18.84
CA ALA A 81 -3.99 10.57 19.37
C ALA A 81 -3.03 9.47 18.87
N LEU A 82 -2.66 9.53 17.58
CA LEU A 82 -1.74 8.59 16.97
C LEU A 82 -0.32 8.76 17.52
N ALA A 83 0.17 10.00 17.67
CA ALA A 83 1.47 10.29 18.26
C ALA A 83 1.56 9.72 19.69
N LYS A 84 0.55 9.98 20.52
CA LYS A 84 0.49 9.44 21.88
C LYS A 84 0.50 7.92 21.93
N LYS A 85 -0.28 7.26 21.07
CA LYS A 85 -0.34 5.79 20.98
C LYS A 85 0.98 5.21 20.53
N GLN A 86 1.55 5.72 19.42
CA GLN A 86 2.75 5.18 18.82
C GLN A 86 4.01 5.50 19.63
N SER A 87 4.10 6.66 20.27
CA SER A 87 5.19 6.96 21.19
C SER A 87 5.31 5.91 22.28
N LYS A 88 4.16 5.53 22.88
CA LYS A 88 4.12 4.47 23.89
C LYS A 88 4.49 3.09 23.32
N TYR A 89 3.95 2.75 22.15
CA TYR A 89 4.15 1.43 21.55
C TYR A 89 5.59 1.21 21.06
N MET A 90 6.17 2.24 20.44
CA MET A 90 7.50 2.17 19.82
C MET A 90 8.62 2.63 20.77
N ASN A 91 8.27 3.15 21.95
CA ASN A 91 9.19 3.78 22.90
C ASN A 91 10.00 4.92 22.24
N LEU A 92 9.30 5.78 21.49
CA LEU A 92 9.84 6.95 20.81
C LEU A 92 9.10 8.21 21.28
N ASP A 93 9.75 9.35 21.17
CA ASP A 93 9.10 10.67 21.39
C ASP A 93 8.64 11.22 20.04
N LEU A 94 7.34 11.07 19.74
CA LEU A 94 6.76 11.49 18.47
C LEU A 94 5.99 12.79 18.62
N ASP A 95 6.41 13.80 17.86
CA ASP A 95 5.69 15.07 17.70
C ASP A 95 4.67 14.93 16.56
N SER A 96 3.38 15.10 16.88
CA SER A 96 2.28 15.00 15.93
C SER A 96 2.38 15.97 14.74
N ASN A 97 3.12 17.06 14.91
CA ASN A 97 3.30 18.09 13.87
C ASN A 97 4.52 17.86 12.96
N LYS A 98 5.44 16.95 13.36
CA LYS A 98 6.68 16.73 12.63
C LYS A 98 6.84 15.29 12.11
N ASN A 99 6.29 14.32 12.85
CA ASN A 99 6.59 12.92 12.62
C ASN A 99 5.40 12.13 12.05
N ILE A 100 4.24 12.76 11.84
CA ILE A 100 3.03 12.06 11.43
C ILE A 100 2.37 12.74 10.24
N VAL A 101 2.14 11.95 9.21
CA VAL A 101 1.32 12.30 8.05
C VAL A 101 0.25 11.22 7.89
N VAL A 102 -0.98 11.64 7.68
CA VAL A 102 -2.13 10.75 7.44
C VAL A 102 -2.31 10.56 5.94
N THR A 103 -2.44 9.30 5.52
CA THR A 103 -2.59 8.89 4.12
C THR A 103 -3.83 8.02 3.95
N CYS A 104 -4.25 7.79 2.71
CA CYS A 104 -5.32 6.83 2.38
C CYS A 104 -4.83 5.39 2.54
N GLY A 105 -4.59 4.99 3.78
CA GLY A 105 -4.09 3.67 4.15
C GLY A 105 -2.57 3.52 3.97
N SER A 106 -2.08 2.34 4.35
CA SER A 106 -0.66 2.00 4.29
C SER A 106 -0.10 1.92 2.87
N THR A 107 -0.93 1.66 1.89
CA THR A 107 -0.52 1.61 0.47
C THR A 107 -0.04 2.98 -0.02
N GLU A 108 -0.79 4.04 0.26
CA GLU A 108 -0.34 5.40 -0.07
C GLU A 108 0.87 5.81 0.76
N ALA A 109 0.90 5.45 2.05
CA ALA A 109 2.05 5.74 2.91
C ALA A 109 3.34 5.11 2.37
N MET A 110 3.28 3.84 1.95
CA MET A 110 4.44 3.14 1.37
C MET A 110 4.87 3.81 0.06
N MET A 111 3.94 4.08 -0.85
CA MET A 111 4.25 4.74 -2.11
C MET A 111 4.87 6.12 -1.90
N ALA A 112 4.30 6.94 -1.00
CA ALA A 112 4.84 8.26 -0.69
C ALA A 112 6.25 8.18 -0.06
N ALA A 113 6.48 7.21 0.84
CA ALA A 113 7.79 6.98 1.44
C ALA A 113 8.82 6.57 0.37
N MET A 114 8.48 5.61 -0.49
CA MET A 114 9.35 5.19 -1.59
C MET A 114 9.69 6.33 -2.54
N MET A 115 8.70 7.13 -2.95
CA MET A 115 8.91 8.30 -3.80
C MET A 115 9.77 9.38 -3.16
N SER A 116 9.84 9.43 -1.83
CA SER A 116 10.66 10.44 -1.12
C SER A 116 12.12 10.02 -0.91
N VAL A 117 12.45 8.74 -1.08
CA VAL A 117 13.80 8.22 -0.81
C VAL A 117 14.45 7.51 -2.00
N CYS A 118 13.68 7.15 -3.04
CA CYS A 118 14.19 6.44 -4.20
C CYS A 118 14.24 7.34 -5.43
N ASP A 119 15.39 7.37 -6.07
CA ASP A 119 15.58 7.92 -7.41
C ASP A 119 15.49 6.81 -8.49
N PRO A 120 15.25 7.19 -9.77
CA PRO A 120 15.27 6.22 -10.87
C PRO A 120 16.59 5.45 -10.93
N SER A 121 16.49 4.13 -11.06
CA SER A 121 17.61 3.17 -11.08
C SER A 121 18.24 2.85 -9.72
N ASP A 122 17.71 3.38 -8.64
CA ASP A 122 18.08 2.88 -7.31
C ASP A 122 17.68 1.42 -7.15
N LYS A 123 18.40 0.69 -6.31
CA LYS A 123 18.11 -0.71 -5.99
C LYS A 123 17.39 -0.80 -4.66
N VAL A 124 16.27 -1.52 -4.63
CA VAL A 124 15.47 -1.74 -3.42
C VAL A 124 15.44 -3.21 -3.10
N ILE A 125 15.99 -3.59 -1.94
CA ILE A 125 15.95 -4.99 -1.47
C ILE A 125 14.56 -5.28 -0.91
N VAL A 126 13.92 -6.33 -1.44
CA VAL A 126 12.60 -6.82 -1.02
C VAL A 126 12.73 -8.28 -0.61
N PHE A 127 12.44 -8.60 0.64
CA PHE A 127 12.40 -9.99 1.11
C PHE A 127 11.20 -10.74 0.55
N SER A 128 11.40 -11.93 -0.01
CA SER A 128 10.37 -12.76 -0.64
C SER A 128 10.14 -14.06 0.16
N PRO A 129 8.88 -14.46 0.48
CA PRO A 129 7.61 -13.87 0.02
C PRO A 129 7.30 -12.53 0.68
N PHE A 130 6.58 -11.67 -0.05
CA PHE A 130 6.29 -10.29 0.34
C PHE A 130 4.85 -9.90 0.04
N TYR A 131 4.39 -8.82 0.65
CA TYR A 131 3.14 -8.18 0.27
C TYR A 131 3.28 -7.49 -1.09
N GLU A 132 2.33 -7.72 -2.00
CA GLU A 132 2.43 -7.39 -3.43
C GLU A 132 2.83 -5.93 -3.75
N ASN A 133 2.56 -5.00 -2.84
CA ASN A 133 2.88 -3.58 -3.05
C ASN A 133 4.39 -3.31 -3.07
N TYR A 134 5.21 -4.03 -2.30
CA TYR A 134 6.63 -3.65 -2.11
C TYR A 134 7.44 -3.67 -3.41
N GLY A 135 7.25 -4.71 -4.22
CA GLY A 135 7.87 -4.76 -5.54
C GLY A 135 7.26 -3.77 -6.52
N ALA A 136 5.92 -3.63 -6.50
CA ALA A 136 5.21 -2.71 -7.38
C ALA A 136 5.57 -1.25 -7.10
N ASP A 137 5.62 -0.84 -5.84
CA ASP A 137 5.97 0.53 -5.44
C ASP A 137 7.41 0.89 -5.86
N SER A 138 8.36 -0.06 -5.73
CA SER A 138 9.72 0.12 -6.22
C SER A 138 9.75 0.42 -7.72
N ILE A 139 9.06 -0.38 -8.53
CA ILE A 139 8.99 -0.20 -9.99
C ILE A 139 8.31 1.12 -10.35
N LEU A 140 7.23 1.49 -9.65
CA LEU A 140 6.51 2.74 -9.88
C LEU A 140 7.37 3.98 -9.60
N CYS A 141 8.25 3.90 -8.60
CA CYS A 141 9.23 4.96 -8.32
C CYS A 141 10.38 4.99 -9.34
N GLY A 142 10.49 3.99 -10.19
CA GLY A 142 11.59 3.86 -11.18
C GLY A 142 12.81 3.16 -10.62
N ALA A 143 12.72 2.59 -9.43
CA ALA A 143 13.76 1.78 -8.81
C ALA A 143 13.67 0.31 -9.26
N ASP A 144 14.75 -0.43 -9.10
CA ASP A 144 14.86 -1.84 -9.46
C ASP A 144 14.76 -2.71 -8.19
N PRO A 145 13.68 -3.50 -8.00
CA PRO A 145 13.57 -4.40 -6.86
C PRO A 145 14.52 -5.59 -6.99
N ILE A 146 15.28 -5.85 -5.92
CA ILE A 146 16.12 -7.04 -5.77
C ILE A 146 15.48 -7.95 -4.73
N TYR A 147 15.08 -9.14 -5.14
CA TYR A 147 14.38 -10.07 -4.27
C TYR A 147 15.36 -10.99 -3.54
N VAL A 148 15.31 -10.94 -2.20
CA VAL A 148 16.09 -11.83 -1.31
C VAL A 148 15.15 -12.88 -0.71
N PRO A 149 15.41 -14.19 -0.96
CA PRO A 149 14.52 -15.25 -0.47
C PRO A 149 14.50 -15.35 1.06
N LEU A 150 13.32 -15.64 1.59
CA LEU A 150 13.15 -16.10 2.97
C LEU A 150 12.90 -17.61 2.93
N HIS A 151 13.76 -18.39 3.57
CA HIS A 151 13.75 -19.85 3.46
C HIS A 151 12.84 -20.52 4.50
N PRO A 152 11.85 -21.34 4.04
CA PRO A 152 11.02 -22.10 4.96
C PRO A 152 11.83 -23.16 5.71
N PRO A 153 11.35 -23.68 6.88
CA PRO A 153 10.05 -23.33 7.48
C PRO A 153 10.07 -22.08 8.37
N VAL A 154 11.23 -21.52 8.66
CA VAL A 154 11.41 -20.43 9.61
C VAL A 154 11.33 -19.04 8.93
N PHE A 155 11.43 -19.00 7.62
CA PHE A 155 11.43 -17.78 6.81
C PHE A 155 12.53 -16.78 7.20
N ASN A 156 13.71 -17.27 7.50
CA ASN A 156 14.91 -16.46 7.65
C ASN A 156 15.58 -16.25 6.28
N PHE A 157 16.28 -15.11 6.14
CA PHE A 157 17.13 -14.85 4.99
C PHE A 157 18.49 -15.55 5.16
N ASP A 158 19.12 -15.92 4.04
CA ASP A 158 20.52 -16.30 4.00
C ASP A 158 21.40 -15.06 3.96
N LYS A 159 22.47 -15.06 4.80
CA LYS A 159 23.34 -13.90 4.95
C LYS A 159 24.14 -13.60 3.68
N GLU A 160 24.59 -14.64 2.99
CA GLU A 160 25.39 -14.50 1.76
C GLU A 160 24.49 -13.97 0.60
N GLU A 161 23.27 -14.47 0.49
CA GLU A 161 22.28 -13.95 -0.47
C GLU A 161 21.99 -12.47 -0.24
N LEU A 162 21.81 -12.07 1.02
CA LEU A 162 21.58 -10.66 1.37
C LEU A 162 22.82 -9.80 1.07
N GLU A 163 24.02 -10.25 1.43
CA GLU A 163 25.27 -9.54 1.14
C GLU A 163 25.48 -9.36 -0.38
N ASN A 164 25.08 -10.35 -1.18
CA ASN A 164 25.16 -10.27 -2.64
C ASN A 164 24.15 -9.29 -3.22
N ALA A 165 23.00 -9.11 -2.59
CA ALA A 165 22.00 -8.13 -3.00
C ALA A 165 22.45 -6.66 -2.81
N PHE A 166 23.45 -6.42 -1.97
CA PHE A 166 24.05 -5.10 -1.77
C PHE A 166 25.18 -4.75 -2.76
N LYS A 167 25.59 -5.68 -3.60
CA LYS A 167 26.65 -5.49 -4.61
C LYS A 167 26.03 -5.11 -5.97
#